data_2b72f79f0113b8bf794d6425edeb0d61
#
_entry.id   2b72f79f0113b8bf794d6425edeb0d61
#
_cell.length_a   1.000
_cell.length_b   1.000
_cell.length_c   1.000
_cell.angle_alpha   90.00
_cell.angle_beta   90.00
_cell.angle_gamma   90.00
#
_symmetry.space_group_name_H-M   'P 1'
#
loop_
_entity.id
_entity.type
_entity.pdbx_description
1 polymer ?
#
loop_
_entity_poly.entity_id
_entity_poly.type
_entity_poly.pdbx_seq_one_letter_code
_entity_poly.pdbx_strand_id
1 'polypeptide(L)' 'MFKELKEKLDELKINYCNVADGCITIARDNKTRMAIMYDKEYDLCAFYIKNITKDTIGMENNLSKLITTIARYYEGEVI' A
#
# COMPACT_ATOMS: atom_id res chain seq x y z
N MET A 1 4.46 10.33 7.85
CA MET A 1 4.49 8.95 7.30
C MET A 1 4.01 8.87 5.86
N PHE A 2 2.88 9.46 5.53
CA PHE A 2 2.31 9.29 4.18
C PHE A 2 3.14 9.92 3.08
N LYS A 3 3.71 11.10 3.35
CA LYS A 3 4.61 11.77 2.40
C LYS A 3 5.84 10.91 2.12
N GLU A 4 6.46 10.40 3.18
CA GLU A 4 7.64 9.54 3.08
C GLU A 4 7.31 8.23 2.36
N LEU A 5 6.11 7.70 2.56
CA LEU A 5 5.64 6.53 1.84
C LEU A 5 5.64 6.77 0.34
N LYS A 6 5.05 7.88 -0.10
CA LYS A 6 4.97 8.19 -1.53
C LYS A 6 6.35 8.45 -2.13
N GLU A 7 7.23 9.14 -1.39
CA GLU A 7 8.62 9.35 -1.83
C GLU A 7 9.34 8.01 -2.02
N LYS A 8 9.14 7.08 -1.09
CA LYS A 8 9.78 5.76 -1.16
C LYS A 8 9.24 4.94 -2.34
N LEU A 9 7.94 5.01 -2.59
CA LEU A 9 7.35 4.33 -3.75
C LEU A 9 7.93 4.89 -5.06
N ASP A 10 8.13 6.20 -5.14
CA ASP A 10 8.76 6.83 -6.30
C ASP A 10 10.20 6.33 -6.49
N GLU A 11 10.97 6.25 -5.40
CA GLU A 11 12.34 5.71 -5.45
C GLU A 11 12.38 4.28 -5.95
N LEU A 12 11.43 3.46 -5.51
CA LEU A 12 11.35 2.05 -5.89
C LEU A 12 10.67 1.85 -7.24
N LYS A 13 10.21 2.93 -7.87
CA LYS A 13 9.50 2.89 -9.15
C LYS A 13 8.23 2.05 -9.10
N ILE A 14 7.57 2.07 -7.97
CA ILE A 14 6.26 1.46 -7.79
C ILE A 14 5.21 2.51 -8.09
N ASN A 15 4.44 2.31 -9.15
CA ASN A 15 3.40 3.25 -9.54
C ASN A 15 2.20 3.18 -8.60
N TYR A 16 1.67 4.35 -8.26
CA TYR A 16 0.47 4.44 -7.44
C TYR A 16 -0.43 5.55 -7.99
N CYS A 17 -1.71 5.49 -7.65
CA CYS A 17 -2.68 6.52 -8.00
C CYS A 17 -3.20 7.19 -6.73
N ASN A 18 -3.23 8.52 -6.72
CA ASN A 18 -3.90 9.27 -5.66
C ASN A 18 -5.39 9.27 -5.98
N VAL A 19 -6.19 8.59 -5.15
CA VAL A 19 -7.63 8.48 -5.38
C VAL A 19 -8.44 9.42 -4.50
N ALA A 20 -7.87 9.84 -3.37
CA ALA A 20 -8.48 10.79 -2.45
C ALA A 20 -7.39 11.32 -1.51
N ASP A 21 -7.72 12.33 -0.70
CA ASP A 21 -6.82 12.81 0.34
C ASP A 21 -6.47 11.65 1.28
N GLY A 22 -5.18 11.40 1.44
CA GLY A 22 -4.70 10.32 2.31
C GLY A 22 -5.00 8.92 1.79
N CYS A 23 -5.36 8.76 0.52
CA CYS A 23 -5.66 7.44 -0.03
C CYS A 23 -4.98 7.25 -1.37
N ILE A 24 -4.23 6.16 -1.50
CA ILE A 24 -3.60 5.75 -2.76
C ILE A 24 -3.98 4.31 -3.08
N THR A 25 -3.91 3.98 -4.36
CA THR A 25 -4.07 2.59 -4.81
C THR A 25 -2.86 2.17 -5.62
N ILE A 26 -2.51 0.90 -5.50
CA ILE A 26 -1.41 0.28 -6.24
C ILE A 26 -1.98 -0.94 -6.95
N ALA A 27 -1.89 -0.94 -8.28
CA ALA A 27 -2.35 -2.06 -9.09
C ALA A 27 -1.13 -2.80 -9.64
N ARG A 28 -1.00 -4.08 -9.29
CA ARG A 28 0.05 -4.94 -9.86
C ARG A 28 -0.37 -5.47 -11.22
N ASP A 29 -1.63 -5.86 -11.33
CA ASP A 29 -2.21 -6.40 -12.56
C ASP A 29 -3.72 -6.16 -12.57
N ASN A 30 -4.43 -6.77 -13.50
CA ASN A 30 -5.89 -6.58 -13.64
C ASN A 30 -6.70 -7.31 -12.57
N LYS A 31 -6.10 -8.22 -11.83
CA LYS A 31 -6.80 -9.12 -10.90
C LYS A 31 -6.55 -8.81 -9.44
N THR A 32 -5.52 -8.03 -9.15
CA THR A 32 -5.14 -7.70 -7.78
C THR A 32 -4.98 -6.20 -7.61
N ARG A 33 -5.28 -5.73 -6.42
CA ARG A 33 -5.16 -4.30 -6.10
C ARG A 33 -4.91 -4.11 -4.62
N MET A 34 -4.11 -3.11 -4.30
CA MET A 34 -3.87 -2.71 -2.92
C MET A 34 -4.34 -1.27 -2.75
N ALA A 35 -5.11 -1.01 -1.70
CA ALA A 35 -5.50 0.33 -1.29
C ALA A 35 -4.83 0.65 0.03
N ILE A 36 -4.35 1.89 0.17
CA ILE A 36 -3.70 2.35 1.40
C ILE A 36 -4.37 3.64 1.82
N MET A 37 -4.85 3.69 3.04
CA MET A 37 -5.47 4.87 3.64
C MET A 37 -4.66 5.33 4.84
N TYR A 38 -4.24 6.58 4.83
CA TYR A 38 -3.47 7.16 5.92
C TYR A 38 -4.39 7.81 6.94
N ASP A 39 -4.18 7.47 8.20
CA ASP A 39 -4.85 8.11 9.35
C ASP A 39 -3.84 9.06 10.02
N LYS A 40 -4.04 10.35 9.85
CA LYS A 40 -3.12 11.35 10.37
C LYS A 40 -3.21 11.48 11.90
N GLU A 41 -4.32 11.12 12.49
CA GLU A 41 -4.51 11.21 13.95
C GLU A 41 -3.60 10.21 14.69
N TYR A 42 -3.50 9.01 14.15
CA TYR A 42 -2.69 7.94 14.74
C TYR A 42 -1.37 7.71 14.01
N ASP A 43 -1.12 8.45 12.94
CA ASP A 43 0.07 8.32 12.09
C ASP A 43 0.30 6.86 11.69
N LEU A 44 -0.73 6.27 11.14
CA LEU A 44 -0.67 4.88 10.64
C LEU A 44 -1.37 4.77 9.29
N CYS A 45 -1.06 3.71 8.58
CA CYS A 45 -1.74 3.38 7.33
C CYS A 45 -2.53 2.08 7.49
N ALA A 46 -3.81 2.13 7.12
CA ALA A 46 -4.60 0.93 6.93
C ALA A 46 -4.42 0.49 5.48
N PHE A 47 -4.36 -0.80 5.24
CA PHE A 47 -4.25 -1.30 3.88
C PHE A 47 -5.20 -2.46 3.64
N TYR A 48 -5.62 -2.58 2.39
CA TYR A 48 -6.50 -3.63 1.90
C TYR A 48 -5.88 -4.19 0.62
N ILE A 49 -5.68 -5.49 0.59
CA ILE A 49 -5.15 -6.16 -0.59
C ILE A 49 -6.21 -7.12 -1.10
N LYS A 50 -6.68 -6.88 -2.33
CA LYS A 50 -7.63 -7.76 -2.99
C LYS A 50 -6.86 -8.72 -3.89
N ASN A 51 -6.91 -10.00 -3.55
CA ASN A 51 -6.31 -11.08 -4.33
C ASN A 51 -7.40 -11.96 -4.94
N ILE A 52 -7.00 -12.84 -5.84
CA ILE A 52 -7.92 -13.76 -6.52
C ILE A 52 -8.60 -14.70 -5.52
N THR A 53 -7.84 -15.19 -4.53
CA THR A 53 -8.29 -16.24 -3.62
C THR A 53 -8.65 -15.76 -2.23
N LYS A 54 -8.14 -14.59 -1.82
CA LYS A 54 -8.44 -14.03 -0.51
C LYS A 54 -8.19 -12.54 -0.48
N ASP A 55 -8.86 -11.86 0.43
CA ASP A 55 -8.60 -10.46 0.73
C ASP A 55 -7.82 -10.35 2.04
N THR A 56 -6.95 -9.38 2.12
CA THR A 56 -6.13 -9.14 3.32
C THR A 56 -6.31 -7.70 3.76
N ILE A 57 -6.57 -7.51 5.05
CA ILE A 57 -6.70 -6.19 5.66
C ILE A 57 -5.66 -6.09 6.76
N GLY A 58 -4.98 -4.97 6.84
CA GLY A 58 -4.00 -4.74 7.90
C GLY A 58 -3.83 -3.28 8.22
N MET A 59 -3.07 -3.01 9.27
CA MET A 59 -2.68 -1.66 9.66
C MET A 59 -1.21 -1.67 10.00
N GLU A 60 -0.51 -0.60 9.66
CA GLU A 60 0.92 -0.49 9.90
C GLU A 60 1.29 0.95 10.25
N ASN A 61 2.02 1.13 11.35
CA ASN A 61 2.54 2.43 11.75
C ASN A 61 4.05 2.55 11.55
N ASN A 62 4.69 1.53 11.01
CA ASN A 62 6.12 1.52 10.72
C ASN A 62 6.31 1.56 9.21
N LEU A 63 6.98 2.63 8.73
CA LEU A 63 7.16 2.84 7.30
C LEU A 63 7.92 1.70 6.63
N SER A 64 9.01 1.23 7.26
CA SER A 64 9.81 0.14 6.69
C SER A 64 9.01 -1.13 6.53
N LYS A 65 8.19 -1.47 7.53
CA LYS A 65 7.32 -2.65 7.46
C LYS A 65 6.25 -2.50 6.38
N LEU A 66 5.67 -1.31 6.26
CA LEU A 66 4.68 -1.05 5.22
C LEU A 66 5.30 -1.17 3.83
N ILE A 67 6.47 -0.59 3.63
CA ILE A 67 7.20 -0.69 2.35
C ILE A 67 7.51 -2.15 2.03
N THR A 68 7.93 -2.94 3.02
CA THR A 68 8.18 -4.37 2.82
C THR A 68 6.91 -5.09 2.35
N THR A 69 5.78 -4.80 2.98
CA THR A 69 4.50 -5.41 2.60
C THR A 69 4.12 -5.03 1.17
N ILE A 70 4.27 -3.75 0.81
CA ILE A 70 3.96 -3.27 -0.53
C ILE A 70 4.86 -3.94 -1.57
N ALA A 71 6.17 -4.01 -1.30
CA ALA A 71 7.12 -4.62 -2.22
C ALA A 71 6.79 -6.11 -2.44
N ARG A 72 6.48 -6.84 -1.39
CA ARG A 72 6.09 -8.23 -1.48
C ARG A 72 4.83 -8.40 -2.33
N TYR A 73 3.82 -7.59 -2.08
CA TYR A 73 2.61 -7.57 -2.90
C TYR A 73 2.94 -7.29 -4.37
N TYR A 74 3.77 -6.28 -4.62
CA TYR A 74 4.09 -5.86 -5.98
C TYR A 74 4.91 -6.91 -6.74
N GLU A 75 5.68 -7.71 -6.03
CA GLU A 75 6.47 -8.82 -6.59
C GLU A 75 5.64 -10.07 -6.83
N GLY A 76 4.37 -10.07 -6.46
CA GLY A 76 3.47 -11.17 -6.73
C GLY A 76 3.20 -12.13 -5.59
N GLU A 77 3.71 -11.85 -4.38
CA GLU A 77 3.41 -12.70 -3.23
C GLU A 77 1.96 -12.56 -2.81
N VAL A 78 1.39 -13.66 -2.37
CA VAL A 78 0.07 -13.67 -1.73
C VAL A 78 0.29 -13.39 -0.24
N ILE A 79 -0.21 -12.26 0.20
CA ILE A 79 -0.03 -11.81 1.57
C ILE A 79 -1.28 -12.07 2.39
#